data_34d7d9d5c9cf9a929b914621e2a99e4e
#
_entry.id   34d7d9d5c9cf9a929b914621e2a99e4e
#
_cell.length_a   1.000
_cell.length_b   1.000
_cell.length_c   1.000
_cell.angle_alpha   90.00
_cell.angle_beta   90.00
_cell.angle_gamma   90.00
#
_symmetry.space_group_name_H-M   'P 1'
#
loop_
_entity.id
_entity.type
_entity.pdbx_description
1 polymer ?
#
loop_
_entity_poly.entity_id
_entity_poly.type
_entity_poly.pdbx_seq_one_letter_code
_entity_poly.pdbx_strand_id
1 'polypeptide(L)'
;ETREFEARVLVNAAGPWVTDVVNRVAGSNSARNVRLVKGSHIIVPKFWKGENAYLVQNHDKRVIFINPYERDKALIGTTDIAYEGRAEDVEADESEIQYLIDAVNRYFKEQLTRDDVLTTFSGVRPLFDDGQGNPSAVTRDYVFDLDETGGAPLLNIFGGKITTFRELAERGLHRIRKFFPGMSGDWTAHAPLAGGDIENADYELFRNKMKTDYPWMPRELRRSWVTRRISTASVAILVAVSTRRRSTIWSGTNGRRPPRTLSGDGPSTGFI
;
A
#
# COMPACT_ATOMS: atom_id res chain seq x y z
N GLU A 1 19.60 16.59 -7.78
CA GLU A 1 20.84 15.92 -7.37
C GLU A 1 20.76 14.47 -7.85
N THR A 2 21.73 14.02 -8.63
CA THR A 2 21.83 12.64 -9.12
C THR A 2 22.70 11.85 -8.15
N ARG A 3 22.26 10.67 -7.74
CA ARG A 3 23.02 9.74 -6.88
C ARG A 3 23.20 8.42 -7.60
N GLU A 4 24.38 7.84 -7.49
CA GLU A 4 24.69 6.52 -8.02
C GLU A 4 24.60 5.46 -6.91
N PHE A 5 23.99 4.32 -7.24
CA PHE A 5 23.89 3.16 -6.36
C PHE A 5 24.43 1.93 -7.09
N GLU A 6 25.17 1.10 -6.37
CA GLU A 6 25.63 -0.20 -6.87
C GLU A 6 24.77 -1.30 -6.24
N ALA A 7 24.24 -2.22 -7.05
CA ALA A 7 23.43 -3.34 -6.59
C ALA A 7 23.66 -4.59 -7.44
N ARG A 8 23.49 -5.76 -6.83
CA ARG A 8 23.53 -7.04 -7.57
C ARG A 8 22.26 -7.28 -8.36
N VAL A 9 21.13 -6.85 -7.84
CA VAL A 9 19.79 -7.00 -8.41
C VAL A 9 19.03 -5.72 -8.15
N LEU A 10 18.27 -5.28 -9.12
CA LEU A 10 17.28 -4.20 -8.95
C LEU A 10 15.89 -4.82 -8.81
N VAL A 11 15.13 -4.38 -7.84
CA VAL A 11 13.72 -4.78 -7.67
C VAL A 11 12.83 -3.59 -7.92
N ASN A 12 12.00 -3.69 -8.94
CA ASN A 12 10.99 -2.70 -9.29
C ASN A 12 9.65 -3.10 -8.69
N ALA A 13 9.33 -2.56 -7.54
CA ALA A 13 8.07 -2.74 -6.82
C ALA A 13 7.29 -1.41 -6.77
N ALA A 14 7.31 -0.64 -7.85
CA ALA A 14 6.79 0.73 -7.92
C ALA A 14 5.26 0.80 -8.08
N GLY A 15 4.53 -0.32 -7.98
CA GLY A 15 3.07 -0.33 -8.04
C GLY A 15 2.51 0.32 -9.31
N PRO A 16 1.74 1.41 -9.22
CA PRO A 16 1.19 2.10 -10.40
C PRO A 16 2.24 2.59 -11.40
N TRP A 17 3.45 2.87 -10.93
CA TRP A 17 4.57 3.39 -11.73
C TRP A 17 5.55 2.32 -12.20
N VAL A 18 5.23 1.04 -12.03
CA VAL A 18 6.12 -0.07 -12.42
C VAL A 18 6.51 0.01 -13.89
N THR A 19 5.57 0.33 -14.76
CA THR A 19 5.80 0.47 -16.21
C THR A 19 6.69 1.68 -16.53
N ASP A 20 6.54 2.80 -15.81
CA ASP A 20 7.41 3.96 -15.98
C ASP A 20 8.86 3.63 -15.64
N VAL A 21 9.08 2.86 -14.58
CA VAL A 21 10.44 2.39 -14.22
C VAL A 21 11.00 1.48 -15.30
N VAL A 22 10.21 0.51 -15.79
CA VAL A 22 10.62 -0.37 -16.91
C VAL A 22 11.05 0.44 -18.12
N ASN A 23 10.24 1.41 -18.55
CA ASN A 23 10.50 2.22 -19.73
C ASN A 23 11.71 3.16 -19.58
N ARG A 24 12.09 3.50 -18.33
CA ARG A 24 13.24 4.39 -18.06
C ARG A 24 14.53 3.63 -17.78
N VAL A 25 14.47 2.34 -17.54
CA VAL A 25 15.64 1.50 -17.32
C VAL A 25 16.17 1.03 -18.66
N ALA A 26 17.35 1.50 -19.03
CA ALA A 26 18.00 1.14 -20.29
C ALA A 26 18.21 -0.39 -20.39
N GLY A 27 17.79 -0.97 -21.51
CA GLY A 27 17.94 -2.41 -21.80
C GLY A 27 16.88 -3.31 -21.17
N SER A 28 15.84 -2.76 -20.56
CA SER A 28 14.72 -3.57 -20.09
C SER A 28 13.83 -3.99 -21.26
N ASN A 29 13.50 -5.29 -21.31
CA ASN A 29 12.67 -5.90 -22.36
C ASN A 29 11.31 -6.39 -21.85
N SER A 30 10.83 -5.90 -20.72
CA SER A 30 9.51 -6.30 -20.24
C SER A 30 8.42 -5.72 -21.15
N ALA A 31 7.67 -6.62 -21.79
CA ALA A 31 6.46 -6.28 -22.55
C ALA A 31 5.21 -6.22 -21.67
N ARG A 32 5.37 -6.44 -20.35
CA ARG A 32 4.27 -6.51 -19.39
C ARG A 32 3.88 -5.12 -18.90
N ASN A 33 2.59 -4.96 -18.61
CA ASN A 33 2.02 -3.68 -18.26
C ASN A 33 1.06 -3.81 -17.06
N VAL A 34 0.69 -2.68 -16.48
CA VAL A 34 -0.41 -2.60 -15.51
C VAL A 34 -1.56 -1.81 -16.09
N ARG A 35 -2.76 -2.25 -15.73
CA ARG A 35 -4.00 -1.50 -15.94
C ARG A 35 -4.36 -0.84 -14.63
N LEU A 36 -4.58 0.47 -14.66
CA LEU A 36 -5.03 1.20 -13.49
C LEU A 36 -6.56 1.08 -13.36
N VAL A 37 -7.00 0.72 -12.15
CA VAL A 37 -8.42 0.66 -11.80
C VAL A 37 -8.66 1.58 -10.62
N LYS A 38 -9.42 2.65 -10.87
CA LYS A 38 -9.81 3.64 -9.85
C LYS A 38 -10.81 3.06 -8.89
N GLY A 39 -10.61 3.34 -7.60
CA GLY A 39 -11.57 3.05 -6.55
C GLY A 39 -11.73 4.26 -5.65
N SER A 40 -12.96 4.76 -5.56
CA SER A 40 -13.30 5.96 -4.80
C SER A 40 -14.12 5.63 -3.57
N HIS A 41 -13.98 6.48 -2.54
CA HIS A 41 -14.69 6.39 -1.28
C HIS A 41 -15.26 7.75 -0.91
N ILE A 42 -16.39 7.74 -0.24
CA ILE A 42 -16.96 8.92 0.42
C ILE A 42 -16.92 8.75 1.94
N ILE A 43 -16.77 9.86 2.63
CA ILE A 43 -16.89 9.95 4.08
C ILE A 43 -18.09 10.82 4.40
N VAL A 44 -19.01 10.28 5.20
CA VAL A 44 -20.25 10.94 5.61
C VAL A 44 -20.41 10.87 7.13
N PRO A 45 -21.28 11.67 7.78
CA PRO A 45 -21.67 11.41 9.16
C PRO A 45 -22.23 10.00 9.32
N LYS A 46 -21.96 9.34 10.44
CA LYS A 46 -22.47 8.01 10.71
C LYS A 46 -23.98 8.06 10.95
N PHE A 47 -24.74 7.30 10.18
CA PHE A 47 -26.20 7.33 10.12
C PHE A 47 -26.87 6.06 10.72
N TRP A 48 -26.14 5.24 11.47
CA TRP A 48 -26.67 4.10 12.21
C TRP A 48 -26.12 4.04 13.63
N LYS A 49 -26.82 3.28 14.50
CA LYS A 49 -26.39 3.05 15.87
C LYS A 49 -25.51 1.79 15.97
N GLY A 50 -24.51 1.83 16.85
CA GLY A 50 -23.59 0.70 17.07
C GLY A 50 -22.34 0.77 16.19
N GLU A 51 -21.49 -0.26 16.31
CA GLU A 51 -20.18 -0.32 15.65
C GLU A 51 -20.13 -1.35 14.50
N ASN A 52 -21.29 -1.81 14.05
CA ASN A 52 -21.36 -2.78 12.96
C ASN A 52 -20.93 -2.14 11.64
N ALA A 53 -20.14 -2.86 10.86
CA ALA A 53 -19.91 -2.59 9.46
C ALA A 53 -20.95 -3.32 8.61
N TYR A 54 -21.23 -2.81 7.43
CA TYR A 54 -22.15 -3.42 6.48
C TYR A 54 -21.43 -3.68 5.17
N LEU A 55 -21.84 -4.76 4.53
CA LEU A 55 -21.44 -5.13 3.19
C LEU A 55 -22.72 -5.28 2.38
N VAL A 56 -22.90 -4.45 1.36
CA VAL A 56 -24.07 -4.50 0.48
C VAL A 56 -23.65 -4.78 -0.95
N GLN A 57 -24.48 -5.53 -1.67
CA GLN A 57 -24.26 -5.82 -3.07
C GLN A 57 -25.20 -4.97 -3.93
N ASN A 58 -24.66 -4.15 -4.78
CA ASN A 58 -25.44 -3.33 -5.70
C ASN A 58 -25.99 -4.17 -6.88
N HIS A 59 -26.94 -3.63 -7.65
CA HIS A 59 -27.59 -4.32 -8.77
C HIS A 59 -26.60 -4.76 -9.87
N ASP A 60 -25.50 -4.05 -10.04
CA ASP A 60 -24.39 -4.37 -10.94
C ASP A 60 -23.41 -5.42 -10.36
N LYS A 61 -23.81 -6.06 -9.25
CA LYS A 61 -23.06 -7.08 -8.51
C LYS A 61 -21.81 -6.57 -7.80
N ARG A 62 -21.48 -5.29 -7.87
CA ARG A 62 -20.38 -4.71 -7.09
C ARG A 62 -20.73 -4.71 -5.62
N VAL A 63 -19.70 -4.93 -4.81
CA VAL A 63 -19.81 -4.94 -3.35
C VAL A 63 -19.34 -3.60 -2.80
N ILE A 64 -20.14 -3.01 -1.94
CA ILE A 64 -19.84 -1.74 -1.27
C ILE A 64 -19.75 -2.00 0.22
N PHE A 65 -18.67 -1.54 0.81
CA PHE A 65 -18.46 -1.57 2.24
C PHE A 65 -18.92 -0.26 2.86
N ILE A 66 -19.59 -0.34 4.01
CA ILE A 66 -20.05 0.78 4.79
C ILE A 66 -19.49 0.55 6.19
N ASN A 67 -18.38 1.19 6.48
CA ASN A 67 -17.61 0.94 7.70
C ASN A 67 -17.74 2.12 8.68
N PRO A 68 -17.84 1.88 9.99
CA PRO A 68 -17.57 2.93 10.97
C PRO A 68 -16.17 3.51 10.73
N TYR A 69 -16.08 4.82 10.71
CA TYR A 69 -14.83 5.50 10.50
C TYR A 69 -14.64 6.58 11.55
N GLU A 70 -13.47 6.57 12.20
CA GLU A 70 -13.24 7.38 13.40
C GLU A 70 -14.32 7.10 14.47
N ARG A 71 -14.98 8.13 15.02
CA ARG A 71 -15.99 7.96 16.08
C ARG A 71 -17.41 8.13 15.56
N ASP A 72 -17.59 9.10 14.69
CA ASP A 72 -18.89 9.66 14.28
C ASP A 72 -19.08 9.70 12.77
N LYS A 73 -18.21 9.04 12.03
CA LYS A 73 -18.24 9.01 10.56
C LYS A 73 -18.43 7.61 10.01
N ALA A 74 -18.80 7.55 8.76
CA ALA A 74 -18.86 6.35 7.95
C ALA A 74 -17.98 6.50 6.71
N LEU A 75 -17.22 5.45 6.42
CA LEU A 75 -16.44 5.29 5.21
C LEU A 75 -17.19 4.34 4.27
N ILE A 76 -17.57 4.83 3.11
CA ILE A 76 -18.38 4.11 2.13
C ILE A 76 -17.58 3.97 0.84
N GLY A 77 -17.48 2.76 0.33
CA GLY A 77 -16.77 2.43 -0.90
C GLY A 77 -16.67 0.93 -1.15
N THR A 78 -16.24 0.54 -2.31
CA THR A 78 -15.49 1.30 -3.28
C THR A 78 -16.12 1.21 -4.68
N THR A 79 -15.79 2.13 -5.53
CA THR A 79 -16.02 2.01 -6.97
C THR A 79 -14.95 1.15 -7.64
N ASP A 80 -15.12 0.78 -8.89
CA ASP A 80 -14.20 -0.07 -9.66
C ASP A 80 -14.28 0.36 -11.14
N ILE A 81 -13.46 1.33 -11.53
CA ILE A 81 -13.53 2.02 -12.83
C ILE A 81 -12.15 2.00 -13.49
N ALA A 82 -12.10 1.63 -14.78
CA ALA A 82 -10.85 1.75 -15.55
C ALA A 82 -10.37 3.20 -15.54
N TYR A 83 -9.06 3.40 -15.36
CA TYR A 83 -8.46 4.71 -15.24
C TYR A 83 -7.26 4.87 -16.16
N GLU A 84 -7.29 5.91 -17.00
CA GLU A 84 -6.24 6.19 -18.00
C GLU A 84 -5.38 7.40 -17.63
N GLY A 85 -5.69 8.07 -16.52
CA GLY A 85 -4.93 9.23 -16.05
C GLY A 85 -3.66 8.86 -15.29
N ARG A 86 -2.95 9.88 -14.82
CA ARG A 86 -1.79 9.70 -13.94
C ARG A 86 -2.26 9.25 -12.55
N ALA A 87 -1.54 8.30 -11.96
CA ALA A 87 -1.92 7.76 -10.65
C ALA A 87 -1.97 8.83 -9.53
N GLU A 88 -1.15 9.88 -9.68
CA GLU A 88 -1.06 11.01 -8.74
C GLU A 88 -2.28 11.95 -8.78
N ASP A 89 -2.97 11.99 -9.92
CA ASP A 89 -4.03 12.95 -10.19
C ASP A 89 -5.42 12.32 -10.03
N VAL A 90 -5.50 11.11 -9.42
CA VAL A 90 -6.75 10.40 -9.27
C VAL A 90 -7.66 11.07 -8.24
N GLU A 91 -8.88 11.38 -8.64
CA GLU A 91 -9.91 11.97 -7.79
C GLU A 91 -11.27 11.28 -8.03
N ALA A 92 -12.15 11.36 -7.02
CA ALA A 92 -13.53 10.91 -7.17
C ALA A 92 -14.31 11.92 -8.03
N ASP A 93 -15.03 11.43 -9.02
CA ASP A 93 -15.96 12.26 -9.78
C ASP A 93 -17.39 12.20 -9.21
N GLU A 94 -18.22 13.14 -9.62
CA GLU A 94 -19.61 13.26 -9.12
C GLU A 94 -20.44 12.00 -9.42
N SER A 95 -20.18 11.31 -10.51
CA SER A 95 -20.90 10.07 -10.84
C SER A 95 -20.58 8.94 -9.88
N GLU A 96 -19.34 8.84 -9.40
CA GLU A 96 -18.93 7.88 -8.38
C GLU A 96 -19.52 8.20 -7.02
N ILE A 97 -19.54 9.48 -6.66
CA ILE A 97 -20.13 9.95 -5.40
C ILE A 97 -21.62 9.60 -5.39
N GLN A 98 -22.34 9.95 -6.46
CA GLN A 98 -23.77 9.64 -6.58
C GLN A 98 -24.04 8.14 -6.58
N TYR A 99 -23.20 7.36 -7.28
CA TYR A 99 -23.29 5.89 -7.27
C TYR A 99 -23.20 5.29 -5.86
N LEU A 100 -22.30 5.80 -5.02
CA LEU A 100 -22.13 5.33 -3.64
C LEU A 100 -23.31 5.75 -2.75
N ILE A 101 -23.82 6.97 -2.92
CA ILE A 101 -25.02 7.46 -2.24
C ILE A 101 -26.23 6.59 -2.61
N ASP A 102 -26.47 6.36 -3.88
CA ASP A 102 -27.60 5.56 -4.37
C ASP A 102 -27.54 4.12 -3.86
N ALA A 103 -26.33 3.55 -3.79
CA ALA A 103 -26.14 2.21 -3.27
C ALA A 103 -26.49 2.11 -1.78
N VAL A 104 -26.14 3.10 -0.97
CA VAL A 104 -26.52 3.17 0.45
C VAL A 104 -28.02 3.37 0.61
N ASN A 105 -28.58 4.33 -0.12
CA ASN A 105 -29.99 4.71 -0.04
C ASN A 105 -30.97 3.57 -0.40
N ARG A 106 -30.49 2.57 -1.13
CA ARG A 106 -31.28 1.36 -1.44
C ARG A 106 -31.48 0.46 -0.23
N TYR A 107 -30.55 0.46 0.72
CA TYR A 107 -30.55 -0.48 1.83
C TYR A 107 -30.89 0.15 3.19
N PHE A 108 -30.70 1.46 3.31
CA PHE A 108 -30.93 2.18 4.56
C PHE A 108 -32.17 3.06 4.51
N LYS A 109 -32.84 3.18 5.65
CA LYS A 109 -34.00 4.06 5.80
C LYS A 109 -33.61 5.53 5.78
N GLU A 110 -32.47 5.84 6.40
CA GLU A 110 -31.88 7.16 6.42
C GLU A 110 -31.22 7.41 5.07
N GLN A 111 -31.70 8.43 4.37
CA GLN A 111 -31.27 8.72 3.01
C GLN A 111 -30.14 9.75 3.04
N LEU A 112 -29.05 9.42 2.39
CA LEU A 112 -27.92 10.33 2.19
C LEU A 112 -28.16 11.20 0.97
N THR A 113 -27.67 12.42 1.07
CA THR A 113 -27.64 13.40 -0.02
C THR A 113 -26.19 13.77 -0.35
N ARG A 114 -25.99 14.54 -1.41
CA ARG A 114 -24.67 15.07 -1.76
C ARG A 114 -24.09 15.96 -0.65
N ASP A 115 -24.94 16.68 0.07
CA ASP A 115 -24.54 17.59 1.14
C ASP A 115 -24.04 16.88 2.40
N ASP A 116 -24.38 15.61 2.56
CA ASP A 116 -23.85 14.78 3.65
C ASP A 116 -22.40 14.33 3.42
N VAL A 117 -21.87 14.49 2.20
CA VAL A 117 -20.50 14.06 1.87
C VAL A 117 -19.50 15.07 2.40
N LEU A 118 -18.81 14.70 3.48
CA LEU A 118 -17.82 15.54 4.14
C LEU A 118 -16.52 15.64 3.35
N THR A 119 -16.08 14.51 2.76
CA THR A 119 -14.88 14.44 1.93
C THR A 119 -14.88 13.16 1.11
N THR A 120 -14.02 13.12 0.11
CA THR A 120 -13.79 11.95 -0.75
C THR A 120 -12.31 11.63 -0.82
N PHE A 121 -11.99 10.40 -1.14
CA PHE A 121 -10.65 10.06 -1.59
C PHE A 121 -10.69 8.93 -2.61
N SER A 122 -9.70 8.90 -3.47
CA SER A 122 -9.55 7.89 -4.51
C SER A 122 -8.14 7.35 -4.55
N GLY A 123 -8.02 6.14 -5.04
CA GLY A 123 -6.74 5.52 -5.32
C GLY A 123 -6.84 4.64 -6.56
N VAL A 124 -5.70 4.30 -7.14
CA VAL A 124 -5.62 3.37 -8.26
C VAL A 124 -5.07 2.02 -7.82
N ARG A 125 -5.65 0.96 -8.35
CA ARG A 125 -5.14 -0.41 -8.22
C ARG A 125 -4.35 -0.74 -9.49
N PRO A 126 -3.04 -1.00 -9.39
CA PRO A 126 -2.24 -1.42 -10.53
C PRO A 126 -2.47 -2.93 -10.75
N LEU A 127 -3.48 -3.31 -11.49
CA LEU A 127 -3.73 -4.70 -11.83
C LEU A 127 -2.84 -5.11 -13.00
N PHE A 128 -2.38 -6.38 -13.01
CA PHE A 128 -1.62 -6.89 -14.15
C PHE A 128 -2.50 -6.90 -15.41
N ASP A 129 -2.02 -6.30 -16.50
CA ASP A 129 -2.76 -6.30 -17.75
C ASP A 129 -2.55 -7.64 -18.49
N ASP A 130 -3.56 -8.49 -18.42
CA ASP A 130 -3.60 -9.79 -19.10
C ASP A 130 -4.30 -9.73 -20.47
N GLY A 131 -4.62 -8.52 -20.94
CA GLY A 131 -5.36 -8.29 -22.18
C GLY A 131 -6.86 -8.56 -22.10
N GLN A 132 -7.40 -8.91 -20.93
CA GLN A 132 -8.83 -9.12 -20.71
C GLN A 132 -9.58 -7.78 -20.65
N GLY A 133 -10.66 -7.65 -21.38
CA GLY A 133 -11.40 -6.37 -21.49
C GLY A 133 -12.13 -5.93 -20.22
N ASN A 134 -12.46 -6.84 -19.30
CA ASN A 134 -13.25 -6.53 -18.10
C ASN A 134 -12.36 -6.28 -16.87
N PRO A 135 -12.32 -5.06 -16.31
CA PRO A 135 -11.51 -4.75 -15.12
C PRO A 135 -11.81 -5.61 -13.90
N SER A 136 -13.05 -6.06 -13.74
CA SER A 136 -13.47 -6.91 -12.62
C SER A 136 -13.02 -8.38 -12.76
N ALA A 137 -12.66 -8.81 -13.96
CA ALA A 137 -12.19 -10.17 -14.26
C ALA A 137 -10.65 -10.28 -14.23
N VAL A 138 -9.93 -9.15 -14.21
CA VAL A 138 -8.47 -9.11 -14.19
C VAL A 138 -7.93 -9.75 -12.90
N THR A 139 -6.89 -10.56 -13.05
CA THR A 139 -6.26 -11.20 -11.89
C THR A 139 -5.82 -10.17 -10.85
N ARG A 140 -6.13 -10.43 -9.59
CA ARG A 140 -5.67 -9.65 -8.44
C ARG A 140 -4.42 -10.25 -7.80
N ASP A 141 -3.84 -11.26 -8.45
CA ASP A 141 -2.55 -11.82 -8.04
C ASP A 141 -1.40 -10.98 -8.63
N TYR A 142 -0.21 -11.15 -8.08
CA TYR A 142 0.98 -10.48 -8.58
C TYR A 142 1.71 -11.34 -9.60
N VAL A 143 2.34 -10.67 -10.56
CA VAL A 143 3.14 -11.30 -11.61
C VAL A 143 4.58 -10.83 -11.47
N PHE A 144 5.51 -11.77 -11.49
CA PHE A 144 6.94 -11.50 -11.51
C PHE A 144 7.49 -11.58 -12.93
N ASP A 145 8.36 -10.65 -13.26
CA ASP A 145 9.11 -10.64 -14.49
C ASP A 145 10.57 -10.32 -14.19
N LEU A 146 11.45 -11.28 -14.51
CA LEU A 146 12.89 -11.15 -14.25
C LEU A 146 13.60 -10.95 -15.57
N ASP A 147 14.11 -9.74 -15.79
CA ASP A 147 14.94 -9.38 -16.93
C ASP A 147 16.42 -9.52 -16.53
N GLU A 148 17.16 -10.36 -17.26
CA GLU A 148 18.58 -10.63 -17.07
C GLU A 148 19.43 -10.11 -18.24
N THR A 149 18.86 -9.38 -19.18
CA THR A 149 19.51 -9.04 -20.46
C THR A 149 20.35 -7.75 -20.41
N GLY A 150 20.02 -6.82 -19.52
CA GLY A 150 20.55 -5.45 -19.51
C GLY A 150 21.67 -5.14 -18.50
N GLY A 151 22.35 -6.12 -17.91
CA GLY A 151 23.40 -5.90 -16.90
C GLY A 151 23.04 -6.49 -15.54
N ALA A 152 22.78 -5.66 -14.50
CA ALA A 152 22.24 -6.18 -13.24
C ALA A 152 20.80 -6.67 -13.46
N PRO A 153 20.45 -7.89 -13.00
CA PRO A 153 19.11 -8.40 -13.15
C PRO A 153 18.05 -7.45 -12.56
N LEU A 154 16.94 -7.28 -13.29
CA LEU A 154 15.82 -6.45 -12.89
C LEU A 154 14.60 -7.35 -12.62
N LEU A 155 14.16 -7.41 -11.37
CA LEU A 155 12.90 -8.05 -11.00
C LEU A 155 11.78 -7.03 -10.99
N ASN A 156 10.84 -7.12 -11.93
CA ASN A 156 9.63 -6.34 -11.97
C ASN A 156 8.48 -7.09 -11.27
N ILE A 157 7.70 -6.38 -10.47
CA ILE A 157 6.54 -6.89 -9.74
C ILE A 157 5.31 -6.12 -10.17
N PHE A 158 4.38 -6.81 -10.83
CA PHE A 158 3.14 -6.24 -11.35
C PHE A 158 1.95 -6.72 -10.55
N GLY A 159 0.99 -5.84 -10.26
CA GLY A 159 -0.27 -6.18 -9.61
C GLY A 159 -0.14 -6.49 -8.13
N GLY A 160 -1.04 -7.35 -7.65
CA GLY A 160 -1.06 -7.87 -6.29
C GLY A 160 -1.90 -7.06 -5.31
N LYS A 161 -2.09 -7.64 -4.12
CA LYS A 161 -2.80 -7.04 -3.00
C LYS A 161 -1.83 -6.73 -1.87
N ILE A 162 -2.04 -5.61 -1.18
CA ILE A 162 -1.24 -5.27 -0.01
C ILE A 162 -1.36 -6.32 1.11
N THR A 163 -2.50 -6.99 1.22
CA THR A 163 -2.74 -8.01 2.25
C THR A 163 -1.87 -9.27 2.08
N THR A 164 -1.31 -9.50 0.90
CA THR A 164 -0.44 -10.65 0.60
C THR A 164 1.04 -10.26 0.52
N PHE A 165 1.41 -9.08 1.02
CA PHE A 165 2.76 -8.51 0.89
C PHE A 165 3.88 -9.43 1.41
N ARG A 166 3.64 -10.16 2.50
CA ARG A 166 4.61 -11.07 3.09
C ARG A 166 4.95 -12.21 2.14
N GLU A 167 3.94 -12.90 1.63
CA GLU A 167 4.12 -13.99 0.67
C GLU A 167 4.70 -13.48 -0.65
N LEU A 168 4.26 -12.30 -1.11
CA LEU A 168 4.84 -11.64 -2.27
C LEU A 168 6.34 -11.42 -2.09
N ALA A 169 6.77 -10.94 -0.93
CA ALA A 169 8.18 -10.69 -0.65
C ALA A 169 9.00 -11.99 -0.69
N GLU A 170 8.54 -13.07 -0.04
CA GLU A 170 9.21 -14.37 -0.10
C GLU A 170 9.30 -14.91 -1.52
N ARG A 171 8.20 -14.89 -2.28
CA ARG A 171 8.18 -15.35 -3.67
C ARG A 171 9.08 -14.48 -4.57
N GLY A 172 9.14 -13.17 -4.33
CA GLY A 172 10.08 -12.27 -5.00
C GLY A 172 11.53 -12.64 -4.71
N LEU A 173 11.86 -12.90 -3.45
CA LEU A 173 13.19 -13.35 -3.04
C LEU A 173 13.55 -14.71 -3.67
N HIS A 174 12.63 -15.64 -3.79
CA HIS A 174 12.86 -16.91 -4.49
C HIS A 174 13.26 -16.69 -5.96
N ARG A 175 12.67 -15.71 -6.66
CA ARG A 175 13.02 -15.41 -8.06
C ARG A 175 14.46 -14.94 -8.23
N ILE A 176 15.01 -14.24 -7.23
CA ILE A 176 16.37 -13.70 -7.28
C ILE A 176 17.38 -14.51 -6.48
N ARG A 177 16.99 -15.60 -5.84
CA ARG A 177 17.83 -16.43 -4.94
C ARG A 177 19.14 -16.88 -5.59
N LYS A 178 19.13 -17.19 -6.88
CA LYS A 178 20.32 -17.60 -7.64
C LYS A 178 21.45 -16.58 -7.62
N PHE A 179 21.15 -15.30 -7.40
CA PHE A 179 22.15 -14.24 -7.28
C PHE A 179 22.68 -14.06 -5.86
N PHE A 180 22.10 -14.77 -4.88
CA PHE A 180 22.44 -14.69 -3.46
C PHE A 180 22.63 -16.07 -2.84
N PRO A 181 23.75 -16.79 -3.12
CA PRO A 181 23.95 -18.18 -2.67
C PRO A 181 23.88 -18.38 -1.16
N GLY A 182 24.15 -17.32 -0.37
CA GLY A 182 24.10 -17.35 1.11
C GLY A 182 22.74 -16.97 1.71
N MET A 183 21.70 -16.80 0.89
CA MET A 183 20.38 -16.43 1.40
C MET A 183 19.77 -17.58 2.20
N SER A 184 19.28 -17.27 3.41
CA SER A 184 18.52 -18.20 4.25
C SER A 184 17.19 -18.61 3.59
N GLY A 185 16.55 -19.65 4.11
CA GLY A 185 15.19 -20.05 3.73
C GLY A 185 14.13 -19.08 4.21
N ASP A 186 12.88 -19.41 3.94
CA ASP A 186 11.73 -18.64 4.36
C ASP A 186 11.58 -18.63 5.89
N TRP A 187 11.33 -17.48 6.45
CA TRP A 187 11.22 -17.29 7.89
C TRP A 187 10.09 -16.35 8.30
N THR A 188 9.54 -15.59 7.35
CA THR A 188 8.60 -14.50 7.68
C THR A 188 7.25 -15.00 8.14
N ALA A 189 6.86 -16.24 7.83
CA ALA A 189 5.56 -16.82 8.25
C ALA A 189 5.40 -16.87 9.77
N HIS A 190 6.50 -17.05 10.48
CA HIS A 190 6.50 -17.16 11.95
C HIS A 190 7.13 -15.96 12.64
N ALA A 191 7.62 -14.98 11.87
CA ALA A 191 8.16 -13.77 12.43
C ALA A 191 7.03 -12.86 12.93
N PRO A 192 7.11 -12.35 14.15
CA PRO A 192 6.12 -11.39 14.62
C PRO A 192 6.19 -10.11 13.77
N LEU A 193 5.03 -9.57 13.42
CA LEU A 193 4.96 -8.23 12.87
C LEU A 193 5.44 -7.20 13.90
N ALA A 194 5.87 -6.05 13.40
CA ALA A 194 6.23 -4.93 14.26
C ALA A 194 5.10 -4.63 15.28
N GLY A 195 5.41 -4.71 16.58
CA GLY A 195 4.45 -4.61 17.68
C GLY A 195 3.73 -5.91 18.06
N GLY A 196 3.97 -7.00 17.33
CA GLY A 196 3.43 -8.32 17.64
C GLY A 196 4.36 -9.20 18.51
N ASP A 197 5.57 -8.74 18.80
CA ASP A 197 6.51 -9.43 19.68
C ASP A 197 6.17 -9.14 21.15
N ILE A 198 5.11 -9.78 21.61
CA ILE A 198 4.57 -9.65 22.96
C ILE A 198 4.91 -10.92 23.74
N GLU A 199 5.55 -10.75 24.89
CA GLU A 199 5.93 -11.85 25.77
C GLU A 199 4.73 -12.77 26.05
N ASN A 200 4.88 -14.05 25.78
CA ASN A 200 3.83 -15.09 25.91
C ASN A 200 2.54 -14.81 25.12
N ALA A 201 2.56 -13.89 24.14
CA ALA A 201 1.37 -13.41 23.43
C ALA A 201 0.27 -12.84 24.34
N ASP A 202 0.62 -12.47 25.57
CA ASP A 202 -0.32 -11.88 26.55
C ASP A 202 -0.46 -10.38 26.34
N TYR A 203 -1.40 -10.01 25.48
CA TYR A 203 -1.69 -8.61 25.18
C TYR A 203 -2.16 -7.83 26.40
N GLU A 204 -2.93 -8.42 27.32
CA GLU A 204 -3.44 -7.74 28.49
C GLU A 204 -2.33 -7.44 29.50
N LEU A 205 -1.44 -8.39 29.73
CA LEU A 205 -0.25 -8.16 30.54
C LEU A 205 0.63 -7.06 29.94
N PHE A 206 0.91 -7.14 28.67
CA PHE A 206 1.67 -6.10 27.95
C PHE A 206 1.00 -4.73 28.05
N ARG A 207 -0.31 -4.64 27.82
CA ARG A 207 -1.07 -3.40 27.92
C ARG A 207 -1.03 -2.79 29.34
N ASN A 208 -1.15 -3.63 30.34
CA ASN A 208 -1.09 -3.20 31.73
C ASN A 208 0.32 -2.72 32.11
N LYS A 209 1.35 -3.45 31.70
CA LYS A 209 2.74 -3.03 31.86
C LYS A 209 2.97 -1.67 31.20
N MET A 210 2.50 -1.46 29.96
CA MET A 210 2.61 -0.17 29.27
C MET A 210 1.89 0.98 30.00
N LYS A 211 0.75 0.70 30.66
CA LYS A 211 0.07 1.72 31.48
C LYS A 211 0.86 2.07 32.73
N THR A 212 1.49 1.09 33.35
CA THR A 212 2.29 1.26 34.56
C THR A 212 3.61 1.97 34.28
N ASP A 213 4.34 1.54 33.24
CA ASP A 213 5.66 2.08 32.91
C ASP A 213 5.58 3.48 32.28
N TYR A 214 4.45 3.78 31.61
CA TYR A 214 4.26 5.05 30.89
C TYR A 214 2.89 5.68 31.19
N PRO A 215 2.58 5.99 32.48
CA PRO A 215 1.27 6.53 32.87
C PRO A 215 0.96 7.90 32.23
N TRP A 216 2.01 8.66 31.91
CA TRP A 216 1.93 9.99 31.30
C TRP A 216 1.61 9.96 29.80
N MET A 217 1.72 8.79 29.16
CA MET A 217 1.54 8.68 27.72
C MET A 217 0.05 8.60 27.34
N PRO A 218 -0.49 9.50 26.49
CA PRO A 218 -1.84 9.41 25.99
C PRO A 218 -2.14 8.04 25.35
N ARG A 219 -3.39 7.60 25.46
CA ARG A 219 -3.84 6.26 25.01
C ARG A 219 -3.52 6.02 23.53
N GLU A 220 -3.64 7.05 22.71
CA GLU A 220 -3.37 7.04 21.28
C GLU A 220 -1.87 6.88 20.99
N LEU A 221 -1.04 7.59 21.73
CA LEU A 221 0.42 7.53 21.60
C LEU A 221 1.00 6.20 22.10
N ARG A 222 0.40 5.58 23.13
CA ARG A 222 0.81 4.24 23.56
C ARG A 222 0.64 3.19 22.46
N ARG A 223 -0.40 3.32 21.64
CA ARG A 223 -0.60 2.45 20.45
C ARG A 223 0.46 2.70 19.37
N SER A 224 0.79 3.97 19.11
CA SER A 224 1.76 4.34 18.06
C SER A 224 3.22 4.13 18.49
N TRP A 225 3.53 4.20 19.78
CA TRP A 225 4.89 4.05 20.29
C TRP A 225 5.40 2.61 20.26
N VAL A 226 4.52 1.67 20.50
CA VAL A 226 4.78 0.25 20.29
C VAL A 226 5.20 0.01 18.83
N THR A 227 4.54 0.64 17.89
CA THR A 227 4.86 0.55 16.45
C THR A 227 6.20 1.21 16.10
N ARG A 228 6.58 2.33 16.74
CA ARG A 228 7.81 3.08 16.42
C ARG A 228 9.10 2.42 16.91
N ARG A 229 9.11 1.78 18.09
CA ARG A 229 10.34 1.12 18.61
C ARG A 229 10.81 -0.04 17.74
N ILE A 230 9.92 -0.56 16.92
CA ILE A 230 10.15 -1.73 16.07
C ILE A 230 10.57 -1.32 14.66
N SER A 231 10.14 -0.14 14.17
CA SER A 231 10.48 0.32 12.82
C SER A 231 11.96 0.67 12.64
N THR A 232 12.66 1.02 13.72
CA THR A 232 14.10 1.33 13.67
C THR A 232 14.99 0.09 13.49
N ALA A 233 14.51 -1.09 13.86
CA ALA A 233 15.26 -2.34 13.69
C ALA A 233 15.04 -3.00 12.32
N SER A 234 13.91 -2.73 11.66
CA SER A 234 13.52 -3.41 10.41
C SER A 234 13.98 -2.73 9.13
N VAL A 235 14.38 -1.45 9.16
CA VAL A 235 14.84 -0.71 7.98
C VAL A 235 16.31 -0.98 7.63
N ALA A 236 17.08 -1.61 8.53
CA ALA A 236 18.51 -1.85 8.33
C ALA A 236 18.85 -3.03 7.40
N ILE A 237 17.89 -3.82 6.94
CA ILE A 237 18.17 -5.07 6.19
C ILE A 237 18.25 -4.86 4.66
N LEU A 238 17.83 -3.74 4.13
CA LEU A 238 17.76 -3.52 2.67
C LEU A 238 19.02 -2.90 2.03
N VAL A 239 20.06 -2.57 2.77
CA VAL A 239 21.21 -1.80 2.24
C VAL A 239 22.58 -2.45 2.42
N ALA A 240 22.71 -3.70 2.72
CA ALA A 240 24.02 -4.32 2.90
C ALA A 240 24.27 -5.55 2.04
N VAL A 241 24.46 -5.38 0.72
CA VAL A 241 25.38 -6.23 -0.06
C VAL A 241 25.92 -5.45 -1.25
N SER A 242 27.09 -4.85 -1.09
CA SER A 242 27.86 -4.21 -2.14
C SER A 242 28.77 -5.23 -2.84
N THR A 243 28.71 -5.31 -4.17
CA THR A 243 29.89 -5.45 -5.04
C THR A 243 29.57 -5.03 -6.49
N ARG A 244 30.25 -3.98 -6.87
CA ARG A 244 30.56 -3.47 -8.23
C ARG A 244 29.72 -3.93 -9.42
N ARG A 245 28.68 -3.16 -9.74
CA ARG A 245 28.27 -2.77 -11.10
C ARG A 245 27.47 -1.46 -11.00
N ARG A 246 27.80 -0.49 -11.86
CA ARG A 246 27.16 0.82 -11.85
C ARG A 246 25.84 0.76 -12.56
N SER A 247 24.76 1.17 -11.88
CA SER A 247 23.51 1.53 -12.54
C SER A 247 23.15 2.95 -12.11
N THR A 248 22.87 3.81 -13.09
CA THR A 248 22.43 5.19 -12.83
C THR A 248 20.91 5.19 -12.70
N ILE A 249 20.40 5.46 -11.51
CA ILE A 249 18.96 5.65 -11.29
C ILE A 249 18.67 7.15 -11.35
N TRP A 250 17.85 7.54 -12.32
CA TRP A 250 17.40 8.91 -12.44
C TRP A 250 16.23 9.19 -11.50
N SER A 251 16.40 10.09 -10.52
CA SER A 251 15.33 10.61 -9.67
C SER A 251 14.79 11.90 -10.30
N GLY A 252 13.75 11.78 -11.11
CA GLY A 252 13.03 12.94 -11.61
C GLY A 252 12.14 13.51 -10.51
N THR A 253 12.55 14.63 -9.92
CA THR A 253 11.69 15.39 -9.02
C THR A 253 10.86 16.37 -9.82
N ASN A 254 9.58 16.13 -9.99
CA ASN A 254 8.62 17.18 -10.31
C ASN A 254 8.41 18.01 -9.03
N GLY A 255 9.19 19.08 -8.89
CA GLY A 255 8.88 20.26 -8.07
C GLY A 255 8.50 20.13 -6.58
N ARG A 256 8.54 18.96 -5.96
CA ARG A 256 8.29 18.79 -4.54
C ARG A 256 9.57 18.40 -3.80
N ARG A 257 9.86 19.11 -2.71
CA ARG A 257 11.03 18.88 -1.86
C ARG A 257 11.09 17.43 -1.41
N PRO A 258 12.28 16.78 -1.46
CA PRO A 258 12.46 15.46 -0.90
C PRO A 258 12.23 15.49 0.63
N PRO A 259 11.74 14.39 1.23
CA PRO A 259 11.67 14.29 2.68
C PRO A 259 13.08 14.46 3.27
N ARG A 260 13.21 15.33 4.26
CA ARG A 260 14.47 15.55 4.99
C ARG A 260 14.89 14.24 5.62
N THR A 261 16.08 13.80 5.33
CA THR A 261 16.79 12.80 6.14
C THR A 261 16.87 13.32 7.57
N LEU A 262 16.32 12.59 8.50
CA LEU A 262 16.48 12.83 9.92
C LEU A 262 17.92 12.44 10.31
N SER A 263 18.84 13.41 10.28
CA SER A 263 20.01 13.39 11.15
C SER A 263 19.52 13.80 12.53
N GLY A 264 19.84 13.02 13.56
CA GLY A 264 19.42 13.29 14.91
C GLY A 264 19.85 14.69 15.37
N ASP A 265 18.89 15.39 15.90
CA ASP A 265 18.89 16.30 17.02
C ASP A 265 17.72 17.28 16.87
N GLY A 266 16.72 17.12 17.78
CA GLY A 266 15.66 18.09 18.03
C GLY A 266 14.25 17.69 17.58
N PRO A 267 13.22 18.05 18.36
CA PRO A 267 11.86 17.63 18.14
C PRO A 267 11.21 18.42 17.01
N SER A 268 10.78 17.80 15.94
CA SER A 268 9.84 18.41 15.02
C SER A 268 8.71 17.43 14.65
N THR A 269 7.54 17.80 15.09
CA THR A 269 6.24 17.31 14.68
C THR A 269 6.05 17.48 13.17
N GLY A 270 5.66 16.44 12.49
CA GLY A 270 5.26 16.46 11.09
C GLY A 270 4.73 15.10 10.69
N PHE A 271 3.40 14.97 10.71
CA PHE A 271 2.66 13.83 10.19
C PHE A 271 2.65 13.83 8.66
N ILE A 272 2.90 12.72 8.06
CA ILE A 272 2.07 12.12 6.99
C ILE A 272 2.03 10.62 7.24
#